data_290dc11dcd86752e1cced9770e2e5513
#
_entry.id   290dc11dcd86752e1cced9770e2e5513
#
_cell.length_a   1.000
_cell.length_b   1.000
_cell.length_c   1.000
_cell.angle_alpha   90.00
_cell.angle_beta   90.00
_cell.angle_gamma   90.00
#
_symmetry.space_group_name_H-M   'P 1'
#
loop_
_entity.id
_entity.type
_entity.pdbx_description
1 polymer ?
#
loop_
_entity_poly.entity_id
_entity_poly.type
_entity_poly.pdbx_seq_one_letter_code
_entity_poly.pdbx_strand_id
1 'polypeptide(L)'
;ALDSIALSGTRQDGWYIDEAKQAMADGKITYAGKYSAPDYETIYSADCNLAIENTMIYHTPEVKEQLEKLGIPVFVERSSYEPHALGRMEWIKVYGTLLGCEDKAEKLFADKVDGIVDILQKPAAGKTVSFFYITSNGVANVRKSTDYIAEMISLAGGKYIFDDLTDDTAKSTVNMQMESFYAGARDADVMIYNATIDSELQTLDQLLKKSTLLADFKAVKTGNVWCTE
;
A
#
# COMPACT_ATOMS: atom_id res chain seq x y z
N ALA A 1 -16.25 -1.89 -14.30
CA ALA A 1 -15.99 -1.38 -12.95
C ALA A 1 -15.96 0.16 -12.93
N LEU A 2 -15.23 0.84 -13.83
CA LEU A 2 -15.19 2.31 -13.83
C LEU A 2 -16.56 2.96 -14.07
N ASP A 3 -17.41 2.33 -14.86
CA ASP A 3 -18.79 2.82 -15.12
C ASP A 3 -19.70 2.81 -13.87
N SER A 4 -19.29 2.13 -12.81
CA SER A 4 -19.98 2.11 -11.52
C SER A 4 -19.45 3.16 -10.53
N ILE A 5 -18.42 3.93 -10.91
CA ILE A 5 -17.82 4.97 -10.08
C ILE A 5 -18.31 6.33 -10.59
N ALA A 6 -19.21 6.97 -9.85
CA ALA A 6 -19.67 8.33 -10.17
C ALA A 6 -18.72 9.40 -9.62
N LEU A 7 -18.22 9.18 -8.41
CA LEU A 7 -17.44 10.16 -7.66
C LEU A 7 -16.14 9.58 -7.11
N SER A 8 -15.15 10.43 -6.93
CA SER A 8 -13.85 10.07 -6.39
C SER A 8 -13.38 11.06 -5.33
N GLY A 9 -12.85 10.55 -4.23
CA GLY A 9 -12.10 11.31 -3.22
C GLY A 9 -10.64 11.59 -3.62
N THR A 10 -10.18 11.02 -4.73
CA THR A 10 -8.86 11.22 -5.31
C THR A 10 -8.97 12.15 -6.53
N ARG A 11 -8.11 13.15 -6.61
CA ARG A 11 -8.02 14.03 -7.78
C ARG A 11 -7.46 13.28 -8.99
N GLN A 12 -7.69 13.81 -10.19
CA GLN A 12 -7.24 13.19 -11.43
C GLN A 12 -5.74 12.88 -11.45
N ASP A 13 -4.91 13.78 -10.97
CA ASP A 13 -3.46 13.64 -10.89
C ASP A 13 -2.97 12.63 -9.84
N GLY A 14 -3.82 12.29 -8.87
CA GLY A 14 -3.55 11.29 -7.84
C GLY A 14 -3.88 9.85 -8.24
N TRP A 15 -4.45 9.61 -9.42
CA TRP A 15 -4.69 8.26 -9.92
C TRP A 15 -3.45 7.70 -10.63
N TYR A 16 -3.13 6.43 -10.39
CA TYR A 16 -2.09 5.70 -11.15
C TYR A 16 -2.66 5.04 -12.42
N ILE A 17 -3.96 4.76 -12.46
CA ILE A 17 -4.65 4.08 -13.55
C ILE A 17 -5.06 5.12 -14.59
N ASP A 18 -4.52 5.02 -15.81
CA ASP A 18 -4.77 6.00 -16.87
C ASP A 18 -6.23 6.04 -17.32
N GLU A 19 -6.93 4.91 -17.30
CA GLU A 19 -8.36 4.85 -17.60
C GLU A 19 -9.19 5.65 -16.59
N ALA A 20 -8.79 5.68 -15.31
CA ALA A 20 -9.45 6.48 -14.29
C ALA A 20 -9.15 7.98 -14.50
N LYS A 21 -7.91 8.35 -14.83
CA LYS A 21 -7.55 9.74 -15.19
C LYS A 21 -8.37 10.22 -16.38
N GLN A 22 -8.51 9.38 -17.40
CA GLN A 22 -9.30 9.70 -18.61
C GLN A 22 -10.80 9.83 -18.28
N ALA A 23 -11.34 8.92 -17.46
CA ALA A 23 -12.74 9.00 -17.03
C ALA A 23 -13.05 10.30 -16.26
N MET A 24 -12.09 10.78 -15.46
CA MET A 24 -12.22 12.09 -14.80
C MET A 24 -12.09 13.25 -15.79
N ALA A 25 -11.17 13.19 -16.75
CA ALA A 25 -11.03 14.20 -17.80
C ALA A 25 -12.29 14.31 -18.66
N ASP A 26 -12.94 13.18 -18.94
CA ASP A 26 -14.19 13.10 -19.69
C ASP A 26 -15.43 13.49 -18.85
N GLY A 27 -15.27 13.80 -17.57
CA GLY A 27 -16.38 14.12 -16.66
C GLY A 27 -17.26 12.93 -16.27
N LYS A 28 -16.82 11.69 -16.52
CA LYS A 28 -17.53 10.48 -16.11
C LYS A 28 -17.38 10.19 -14.63
N ILE A 29 -16.24 10.56 -14.06
CA ILE A 29 -15.96 10.51 -12.61
C ILE A 29 -15.66 11.93 -12.15
N THR A 30 -16.37 12.40 -11.15
CA THR A 30 -16.20 13.74 -10.60
C THR A 30 -15.47 13.70 -9.26
N TYR A 31 -14.55 14.65 -9.01
CA TYR A 31 -13.95 14.81 -7.70
C TYR A 31 -14.94 15.40 -6.72
N ALA A 32 -15.20 14.71 -5.61
CA ALA A 32 -16.17 15.12 -4.59
C ALA A 32 -15.54 15.38 -3.22
N GLY A 33 -14.32 15.91 -3.20
CA GLY A 33 -13.60 16.16 -1.95
C GLY A 33 -12.89 14.91 -1.41
N LYS A 34 -11.98 15.10 -0.47
CA LYS A 34 -11.28 14.00 0.21
C LYS A 34 -12.11 13.45 1.38
N TYR A 35 -11.80 12.25 1.86
CA TYR A 35 -12.48 11.56 2.95
C TYR A 35 -12.77 12.44 4.19
N SER A 36 -11.89 13.40 4.51
CA SER A 36 -12.02 14.28 5.68
C SER A 36 -12.78 15.59 5.42
N ALA A 37 -13.09 15.90 4.16
CA ALA A 37 -13.81 17.11 3.74
C ALA A 37 -14.51 16.84 2.40
N PRO A 38 -15.52 15.95 2.39
CA PRO A 38 -16.29 15.65 1.18
C PRO A 38 -17.23 16.79 0.82
N ASP A 39 -17.51 16.91 -0.45
CA ASP A 39 -18.54 17.80 -1.00
C ASP A 39 -19.89 17.08 -0.95
N TYR A 40 -20.62 17.27 0.12
CA TYR A 40 -21.92 16.61 0.34
C TYR A 40 -22.99 17.01 -0.69
N GLU A 41 -22.92 18.24 -1.23
CA GLU A 41 -23.85 18.69 -2.26
C GLU A 41 -23.63 17.92 -3.58
N THR A 42 -22.38 17.82 -4.00
CA THR A 42 -22.00 17.02 -5.17
C THR A 42 -22.35 15.54 -4.96
N ILE A 43 -22.09 14.97 -3.78
CA ILE A 43 -22.40 13.56 -3.47
C ILE A 43 -23.90 13.29 -3.53
N TYR A 44 -24.69 14.15 -2.90
CA TYR A 44 -26.15 14.01 -2.90
C TYR A 44 -26.74 14.17 -4.31
N SER A 45 -26.24 15.16 -5.06
CA SER A 45 -26.73 15.45 -6.42
C SER A 45 -26.39 14.35 -7.43
N ALA A 46 -25.35 13.56 -7.19
CA ALA A 46 -24.94 12.45 -8.04
C ALA A 46 -25.76 11.17 -7.81
N ASP A 47 -26.74 11.18 -6.88
CA ASP A 47 -27.61 10.04 -6.55
C ASP A 47 -26.81 8.76 -6.23
N CYS A 48 -25.72 8.93 -5.46
CA CYS A 48 -24.87 7.81 -5.05
C CYS A 48 -25.63 6.87 -4.12
N ASN A 49 -25.56 5.58 -4.38
CA ASN A 49 -26.24 4.55 -3.60
C ASN A 49 -25.31 3.81 -2.61
N LEU A 50 -24.02 4.05 -2.68
CA LEU A 50 -22.99 3.49 -1.78
C LEU A 50 -21.78 4.42 -1.75
N ALA A 51 -21.26 4.69 -0.55
CA ALA A 51 -19.95 5.28 -0.37
C ALA A 51 -18.96 4.19 0.06
N ILE A 52 -17.83 4.08 -0.63
CA ILE A 52 -16.72 3.20 -0.26
C ILE A 52 -15.62 4.07 0.30
N GLU A 53 -15.37 3.94 1.59
CA GLU A 53 -14.36 4.71 2.32
C GLU A 53 -13.23 3.81 2.79
N ASN A 54 -12.02 4.32 2.81
CA ASN A 54 -10.90 3.62 3.42
C ASN A 54 -10.89 3.81 4.95
N THR A 55 -9.98 3.11 5.64
CA THR A 55 -9.90 3.14 7.11
C THR A 55 -9.54 4.50 7.71
N MET A 56 -9.10 5.47 6.89
CA MET A 56 -8.86 6.85 7.35
C MET A 56 -10.14 7.54 7.80
N ILE A 57 -11.32 7.07 7.34
CA ILE A 57 -12.63 7.58 7.79
C ILE A 57 -12.83 7.46 9.29
N TYR A 58 -12.12 6.55 9.97
CA TYR A 58 -12.17 6.42 11.43
C TYR A 58 -11.59 7.63 12.18
N HIS A 59 -10.81 8.49 11.50
CA HIS A 59 -10.32 9.74 12.07
C HIS A 59 -11.32 10.89 11.95
N THR A 60 -12.39 10.71 11.15
CA THR A 60 -13.46 11.68 10.89
C THR A 60 -14.81 10.97 10.90
N PRO A 61 -15.24 10.36 12.03
CA PRO A 61 -16.46 9.55 12.09
C PRO A 61 -17.71 10.35 11.72
N GLU A 62 -17.68 11.68 11.95
CA GLU A 62 -18.76 12.61 11.57
C GLU A 62 -19.06 12.61 10.07
N VAL A 63 -18.08 12.35 9.23
CA VAL A 63 -18.27 12.24 7.77
C VAL A 63 -19.13 11.01 7.44
N LYS A 64 -18.80 9.86 8.04
CA LYS A 64 -19.58 8.64 7.89
C LYS A 64 -21.04 8.86 8.32
N GLU A 65 -21.23 9.44 9.53
CA GLU A 65 -22.56 9.74 10.04
C GLU A 65 -23.35 10.67 9.13
N GLN A 66 -22.70 11.67 8.54
CA GLN A 66 -23.36 12.61 7.63
C GLN A 66 -23.78 11.95 6.31
N LEU A 67 -22.95 11.07 5.73
CA LEU A 67 -23.30 10.29 4.54
C LEU A 67 -24.51 9.38 4.82
N GLU A 68 -24.52 8.68 5.97
CA GLU A 68 -25.62 7.82 6.37
C GLU A 68 -26.93 8.62 6.61
N LYS A 69 -26.86 9.85 7.18
CA LYS A 69 -28.00 10.76 7.30
C LYS A 69 -28.58 11.19 5.95
N LEU A 70 -27.74 11.27 4.92
CA LEU A 70 -28.17 11.53 3.55
C LEU A 70 -28.77 10.29 2.85
N GLY A 71 -28.84 9.15 3.56
CA GLY A 71 -29.37 7.89 3.02
C GLY A 71 -28.36 7.09 2.21
N ILE A 72 -27.07 7.45 2.27
CA ILE A 72 -26.00 6.78 1.55
C ILE A 72 -25.29 5.83 2.51
N PRO A 73 -25.44 4.51 2.38
CA PRO A 73 -24.72 3.55 3.21
C PRO A 73 -23.22 3.64 2.98
N VAL A 74 -22.43 3.48 4.05
CA VAL A 74 -20.97 3.58 4.00
C VAL A 74 -20.36 2.21 4.22
N PHE A 75 -19.67 1.70 3.21
CA PHE A 75 -18.83 0.53 3.29
C PHE A 75 -17.38 0.95 3.58
N VAL A 76 -16.83 0.49 4.71
CA VAL A 76 -15.42 0.78 5.04
C VAL A 76 -14.53 -0.36 4.53
N GLU A 77 -13.76 -0.07 3.51
CA GLU A 77 -12.79 -0.97 2.91
C GLU A 77 -11.61 -1.19 3.87
N ARG A 78 -11.27 -2.45 4.16
CA ARG A 78 -10.28 -2.81 5.17
C ARG A 78 -9.17 -3.74 4.66
N SER A 79 -8.98 -3.85 3.34
CA SER A 79 -7.91 -4.67 2.76
C SER A 79 -6.52 -4.31 3.32
N SER A 80 -6.34 -3.05 3.70
CA SER A 80 -5.10 -2.58 4.32
C SER A 80 -4.81 -3.22 5.70
N TYR A 81 -5.79 -3.85 6.33
CA TYR A 81 -5.62 -4.56 7.61
C TYR A 81 -5.31 -6.05 7.44
N GLU A 82 -5.42 -6.56 6.20
CA GLU A 82 -5.04 -7.94 5.92
C GLU A 82 -3.52 -8.12 6.07
N PRO A 83 -3.09 -8.99 6.98
CA PRO A 83 -1.65 -9.24 7.16
C PRO A 83 -1.06 -10.08 6.03
N HIS A 84 -1.89 -10.85 5.32
CA HIS A 84 -1.48 -11.73 4.24
C HIS A 84 -1.63 -11.06 2.88
N ALA A 85 -0.58 -11.11 2.04
CA ALA A 85 -0.59 -10.45 0.74
C ALA A 85 -1.73 -10.96 -0.17
N LEU A 86 -1.96 -12.27 -0.20
CA LEU A 86 -3.08 -12.86 -0.95
C LEU A 86 -4.44 -12.46 -0.37
N GLY A 87 -4.57 -12.32 0.95
CA GLY A 87 -5.78 -11.81 1.59
C GLY A 87 -6.12 -10.40 1.10
N ARG A 88 -5.11 -9.51 0.96
CA ARG A 88 -5.33 -8.19 0.35
C ARG A 88 -5.85 -8.27 -1.07
N MET A 89 -5.30 -9.16 -1.88
CA MET A 89 -5.76 -9.37 -3.26
C MET A 89 -7.16 -9.98 -3.33
N GLU A 90 -7.51 -10.84 -2.38
CA GLU A 90 -8.81 -11.50 -2.33
C GLU A 90 -9.98 -10.52 -2.14
N TRP A 91 -9.73 -9.31 -1.62
CA TRP A 91 -10.72 -8.24 -1.53
C TRP A 91 -11.34 -7.86 -2.89
N ILE A 92 -10.71 -8.23 -4.01
CA ILE A 92 -11.33 -8.08 -5.34
C ILE A 92 -12.67 -8.81 -5.42
N LYS A 93 -12.87 -9.92 -4.68
CA LYS A 93 -14.13 -10.67 -4.64
C LYS A 93 -15.24 -9.89 -3.96
N VAL A 94 -14.90 -9.11 -2.91
CA VAL A 94 -15.86 -8.19 -2.27
C VAL A 94 -16.36 -7.16 -3.28
N TYR A 95 -15.44 -6.57 -4.05
CA TYR A 95 -15.83 -5.65 -5.14
C TYR A 95 -16.60 -6.36 -6.25
N GLY A 96 -16.26 -7.62 -6.56
CA GLY A 96 -17.02 -8.45 -7.49
C GLY A 96 -18.49 -8.57 -7.08
N THR A 97 -18.73 -8.88 -5.80
CA THR A 97 -20.07 -8.99 -5.23
C THR A 97 -20.80 -7.66 -5.23
N LEU A 98 -20.14 -6.57 -4.80
CA LEU A 98 -20.75 -5.23 -4.80
C LEU A 98 -21.16 -4.75 -6.20
N LEU A 99 -20.45 -5.18 -7.25
CA LEU A 99 -20.64 -4.74 -8.62
C LEU A 99 -21.37 -5.78 -9.50
N GLY A 100 -21.79 -6.93 -8.93
CA GLY A 100 -22.47 -8.01 -9.67
C GLY A 100 -21.58 -8.64 -10.76
N CYS A 101 -20.29 -8.80 -10.49
CA CYS A 101 -19.32 -9.38 -11.42
C CYS A 101 -18.38 -10.40 -10.74
N GLU A 102 -18.97 -11.28 -9.91
CA GLU A 102 -18.30 -12.26 -9.08
C GLU A 102 -17.39 -13.18 -9.90
N ASP A 103 -17.92 -13.75 -11.00
CA ASP A 103 -17.13 -14.66 -11.86
C ASP A 103 -15.85 -14.01 -12.40
N LYS A 104 -15.95 -12.71 -12.74
CA LYS A 104 -14.79 -11.96 -13.20
C LYS A 104 -13.76 -11.74 -12.07
N ALA A 105 -14.24 -11.44 -10.88
CA ALA A 105 -13.40 -11.23 -9.71
C ALA A 105 -12.70 -12.53 -9.28
N GLU A 106 -13.45 -13.65 -9.26
CA GLU A 106 -12.90 -14.98 -8.99
C GLU A 106 -11.79 -15.34 -9.98
N LYS A 107 -12.08 -15.16 -11.30
CA LYS A 107 -11.09 -15.43 -12.32
C LYS A 107 -9.83 -14.57 -12.16
N LEU A 108 -9.98 -13.26 -11.92
CA LEU A 108 -8.86 -12.35 -11.75
C LEU A 108 -8.02 -12.74 -10.52
N PHE A 109 -8.66 -13.14 -9.43
CA PHE A 109 -7.95 -13.61 -8.24
C PHE A 109 -7.19 -14.92 -8.54
N ALA A 110 -7.85 -15.90 -9.16
CA ALA A 110 -7.23 -17.17 -9.54
C ALA A 110 -6.04 -16.96 -10.47
N ASP A 111 -6.17 -16.16 -11.52
CA ASP A 111 -5.09 -15.84 -12.46
C ASP A 111 -3.86 -15.21 -11.74
N LYS A 112 -4.10 -14.41 -10.69
CA LYS A 112 -3.02 -13.81 -9.89
C LYS A 112 -2.37 -14.83 -8.97
N VAL A 113 -3.14 -15.71 -8.33
CA VAL A 113 -2.61 -16.80 -7.50
C VAL A 113 -1.76 -17.74 -8.36
N ASP A 114 -2.26 -18.15 -9.53
CA ASP A 114 -1.52 -18.99 -10.48
C ASP A 114 -0.20 -18.35 -10.90
N GLY A 115 -0.17 -17.04 -11.13
CA GLY A 115 1.03 -16.29 -11.48
C GLY A 115 2.15 -16.31 -10.43
N ILE A 116 1.83 -16.61 -9.17
CA ILE A 116 2.82 -16.67 -8.08
C ILE A 116 3.10 -18.10 -7.58
N VAL A 117 2.32 -19.11 -8.02
CA VAL A 117 2.49 -20.50 -7.59
C VAL A 117 3.92 -21.00 -7.82
N ASP A 118 4.49 -20.69 -8.98
CA ASP A 118 5.88 -21.07 -9.33
C ASP A 118 6.90 -20.42 -8.38
N ILE A 119 6.61 -19.23 -7.87
CA ILE A 119 7.47 -18.53 -6.90
C ILE A 119 7.36 -19.22 -5.54
N LEU A 120 6.13 -19.56 -5.10
CA LEU A 120 5.87 -20.19 -3.82
C LEU A 120 6.45 -21.63 -3.73
N GLN A 121 6.62 -22.28 -4.88
CA GLN A 121 7.21 -23.63 -4.97
C GLN A 121 8.74 -23.63 -5.03
N LYS A 122 9.37 -22.49 -5.25
CA LYS A 122 10.83 -22.41 -5.28
C LYS A 122 11.43 -22.64 -3.88
N PRO A 123 12.58 -23.31 -3.81
CA PRO A 123 13.32 -23.41 -2.55
C PRO A 123 13.61 -22.01 -1.99
N ALA A 124 13.42 -21.84 -0.69
CA ALA A 124 13.74 -20.58 -0.04
C ALA A 124 15.22 -20.24 -0.26
N ALA A 125 15.49 -19.03 -0.76
CA ALA A 125 16.85 -18.55 -0.96
C ALA A 125 17.57 -18.25 0.37
N GLY A 126 16.80 -18.06 1.46
CA GLY A 126 17.29 -17.77 2.80
C GLY A 126 18.04 -16.44 2.92
N LYS A 127 17.98 -15.59 1.88
CA LYS A 127 18.62 -14.28 1.89
C LYS A 127 17.89 -13.34 2.83
N THR A 128 18.65 -12.56 3.58
CA THR A 128 18.10 -11.53 4.46
C THR A 128 17.76 -10.27 3.66
N VAL A 129 16.60 -9.70 3.94
CA VAL A 129 16.04 -8.54 3.22
C VAL A 129 15.70 -7.43 4.20
N SER A 130 16.19 -6.22 3.95
CA SER A 130 15.73 -4.99 4.60
C SER A 130 14.73 -4.24 3.70
N PHE A 131 13.64 -3.76 4.29
CA PHE A 131 12.64 -2.92 3.61
C PHE A 131 12.40 -1.68 4.46
N PHE A 132 12.61 -0.49 3.90
CA PHE A 132 12.55 0.76 4.66
C PHE A 132 12.38 1.98 3.75
N TYR A 133 12.08 3.13 4.34
CA TYR A 133 12.33 4.45 3.76
C TYR A 133 12.92 5.38 4.82
N ILE A 134 13.55 6.48 4.38
CA ILE A 134 14.09 7.51 5.28
C ILE A 134 13.10 8.67 5.31
N THR A 135 12.61 9.00 6.50
CA THR A 135 11.68 10.11 6.71
C THR A 135 12.38 11.46 6.52
N SER A 136 11.59 12.54 6.40
CA SER A 136 12.12 13.91 6.34
C SER A 136 12.97 14.29 7.57
N ASN A 137 12.78 13.61 8.69
CA ASN A 137 13.56 13.82 9.91
C ASN A 137 14.83 12.96 9.97
N GLY A 138 15.15 12.24 8.89
CA GLY A 138 16.37 11.43 8.79
C GLY A 138 16.37 10.12 9.58
N VAL A 139 15.19 9.64 10.02
CA VAL A 139 15.05 8.33 10.68
C VAL A 139 14.59 7.26 9.68
N ALA A 140 15.03 6.02 9.88
CA ALA A 140 14.55 4.90 9.08
C ALA A 140 13.16 4.48 9.57
N ASN A 141 12.20 4.41 8.64
CA ASN A 141 10.91 3.80 8.89
C ASN A 141 10.92 2.37 8.33
N VAL A 142 10.77 1.39 9.20
CA VAL A 142 10.82 -0.04 8.88
C VAL A 142 9.46 -0.70 9.16
N ARG A 143 9.23 -1.88 8.61
CA ARG A 143 8.02 -2.65 8.85
C ARG A 143 8.14 -3.47 10.14
N LYS A 144 7.00 -3.68 10.82
CA LYS A 144 6.91 -4.68 11.90
C LYS A 144 7.03 -6.09 11.31
N SER A 145 7.46 -7.04 12.13
CA SER A 145 7.53 -8.46 11.75
C SER A 145 6.18 -9.05 11.32
N THR A 146 5.08 -8.47 11.80
CA THR A 146 3.70 -8.89 11.47
C THR A 146 3.07 -8.13 10.30
N ASP A 147 3.83 -7.23 9.64
CA ASP A 147 3.34 -6.50 8.47
C ASP A 147 3.34 -7.39 7.22
N TYR A 148 2.40 -7.13 6.30
CA TYR A 148 2.27 -7.91 5.07
C TYR A 148 3.52 -7.89 4.18
N ILE A 149 4.37 -6.86 4.26
CA ILE A 149 5.65 -6.81 3.53
C ILE A 149 6.63 -7.87 4.07
N ALA A 150 6.70 -8.02 5.40
CA ALA A 150 7.52 -9.07 6.01
C ALA A 150 7.05 -10.46 5.56
N GLU A 151 5.73 -10.65 5.48
CA GLU A 151 5.12 -11.87 4.97
C GLU A 151 5.41 -12.07 3.47
N MET A 152 5.32 -11.03 2.63
CA MET A 152 5.68 -11.11 1.21
C MET A 152 7.15 -11.50 1.00
N ILE A 153 8.07 -10.98 1.81
CA ILE A 153 9.48 -11.36 1.78
C ILE A 153 9.62 -12.86 2.09
N SER A 154 8.88 -13.36 3.09
CA SER A 154 8.87 -14.78 3.44
C SER A 154 8.30 -15.65 2.33
N LEU A 155 7.18 -15.25 1.72
CA LEU A 155 6.58 -15.94 0.56
C LEU A 155 7.53 -16.02 -0.64
N ALA A 156 8.35 -14.99 -0.83
CA ALA A 156 9.40 -14.97 -1.87
C ALA A 156 10.64 -15.82 -1.49
N GLY A 157 10.63 -16.50 -0.36
CA GLY A 157 11.74 -17.34 0.12
C GLY A 157 12.90 -16.55 0.74
N GLY A 158 12.68 -15.28 1.09
CA GLY A 158 13.61 -14.45 1.83
C GLY A 158 13.36 -14.49 3.35
N LYS A 159 14.21 -13.81 4.11
CA LYS A 159 14.03 -13.57 5.53
C LYS A 159 14.06 -12.08 5.80
N TYR A 160 13.00 -11.53 6.39
CA TYR A 160 12.99 -10.14 6.79
C TYR A 160 14.00 -9.91 7.91
N ILE A 161 14.82 -8.86 7.80
CA ILE A 161 15.94 -8.64 8.73
C ILE A 161 15.48 -8.28 10.16
N PHE A 162 14.27 -7.69 10.29
CA PHE A 162 13.64 -7.32 11.54
C PHE A 162 12.46 -8.26 11.86
N ASP A 163 12.68 -9.59 11.76
CA ASP A 163 11.64 -10.61 11.94
C ASP A 163 11.16 -10.76 13.40
N ASP A 164 11.87 -10.16 14.35
CA ASP A 164 11.51 -10.07 15.77
C ASP A 164 11.00 -8.69 16.20
N LEU A 165 10.96 -7.71 15.27
CA LEU A 165 10.55 -6.35 15.62
C LEU A 165 9.05 -6.28 15.89
N THR A 166 8.72 -6.08 17.16
CA THR A 166 7.36 -5.84 17.64
C THR A 166 7.26 -4.48 18.31
N ASP A 167 6.13 -3.83 18.15
CA ASP A 167 5.78 -2.60 18.84
C ASP A 167 4.27 -2.59 19.05
N ASP A 168 3.82 -2.68 20.28
CA ASP A 168 2.40 -2.78 20.63
C ASP A 168 1.62 -1.48 20.32
N THR A 169 2.33 -0.36 20.19
CA THR A 169 1.73 0.96 19.90
C THR A 169 1.67 1.25 18.39
N ALA A 170 2.56 0.66 17.60
CA ALA A 170 2.62 0.84 16.15
C ALA A 170 1.68 -0.14 15.42
N LYS A 171 1.00 0.33 14.37
CA LYS A 171 0.12 -0.55 13.55
C LYS A 171 0.92 -1.43 12.60
N SER A 172 1.77 -0.86 11.76
CA SER A 172 2.51 -1.59 10.72
C SER A 172 3.97 -1.18 10.57
N THR A 173 4.35 0.01 11.02
CA THR A 173 5.70 0.56 10.85
C THR A 173 6.26 1.09 12.16
N VAL A 174 7.59 1.05 12.27
CA VAL A 174 8.34 1.58 13.40
C VAL A 174 9.41 2.54 12.88
N ASN A 175 9.56 3.70 13.52
CA ASN A 175 10.66 4.62 13.26
C ASN A 175 11.84 4.24 14.15
N MET A 176 13.03 4.09 13.56
CA MET A 176 14.26 3.85 14.31
C MET A 176 15.36 4.80 13.85
N GLN A 177 16.24 5.16 14.78
CA GLN A 177 17.39 6.01 14.47
C GLN A 177 18.32 5.29 13.48
N MET A 178 19.00 6.06 12.62
CA MET A 178 19.84 5.50 11.55
C MET A 178 20.96 4.61 12.10
N GLU A 179 21.48 4.88 13.29
CA GLU A 179 22.50 4.05 13.95
C GLU A 179 21.94 2.68 14.34
N SER A 180 20.70 2.64 14.85
CA SER A 180 19.99 1.39 15.18
C SER A 180 19.64 0.60 13.92
N PHE A 181 19.20 1.29 12.87
CA PHE A 181 18.96 0.69 11.56
C PHE A 181 20.25 0.11 10.97
N TYR A 182 21.36 0.86 11.04
CA TYR A 182 22.68 0.39 10.62
C TYR A 182 23.09 -0.86 11.39
N ALA A 183 22.99 -0.84 12.71
CA ALA A 183 23.36 -1.98 13.54
C ALA A 183 22.55 -3.25 13.22
N GLY A 184 21.25 -3.10 12.93
CA GLY A 184 20.34 -4.21 12.65
C GLY A 184 20.32 -4.70 11.20
N ALA A 185 20.58 -3.82 10.22
CA ALA A 185 20.33 -4.12 8.81
C ALA A 185 21.57 -4.07 7.89
N ARG A 186 22.75 -3.63 8.38
CA ARG A 186 23.96 -3.48 7.54
C ARG A 186 24.38 -4.75 6.83
N ASP A 187 24.11 -5.91 7.43
CA ASP A 187 24.53 -7.22 6.92
C ASP A 187 23.43 -7.89 6.04
N ALA A 188 22.31 -7.20 5.80
CA ALA A 188 21.26 -7.70 4.91
C ALA A 188 21.81 -7.97 3.50
N ASP A 189 21.40 -9.12 2.91
CA ASP A 189 21.80 -9.51 1.55
C ASP A 189 21.17 -8.62 0.48
N VAL A 190 19.95 -8.17 0.73
CA VAL A 190 19.13 -7.36 -0.18
C VAL A 190 18.56 -6.17 0.56
N MET A 191 18.60 -5.02 -0.08
CA MET A 191 17.99 -3.78 0.40
C MET A 191 16.89 -3.34 -0.55
N ILE A 192 15.69 -3.09 -0.03
CA ILE A 192 14.57 -2.56 -0.79
C ILE A 192 14.17 -1.22 -0.16
N TYR A 193 14.28 -0.15 -0.94
CA TYR A 193 13.83 1.17 -0.53
C TYR A 193 12.38 1.39 -0.96
N ASN A 194 11.53 1.83 -0.05
CA ASN A 194 10.13 2.15 -0.34
C ASN A 194 10.02 3.54 -1.00
N ALA A 195 10.16 3.60 -2.31
CA ALA A 195 10.10 4.84 -3.07
C ALA A 195 8.68 5.36 -3.31
N THR A 196 7.63 4.59 -2.99
CA THR A 196 6.24 5.08 -3.07
C THR A 196 5.96 6.26 -2.13
N ILE A 197 6.77 6.42 -1.07
CA ILE A 197 6.71 7.56 -0.15
C ILE A 197 7.57 8.73 -0.65
N ASP A 198 8.54 8.45 -1.53
CA ASP A 198 9.58 9.36 -1.97
C ASP A 198 9.83 9.15 -3.48
N SER A 199 8.85 9.54 -4.26
CA SER A 199 8.79 9.32 -5.72
C SER A 199 9.95 9.97 -6.51
N GLU A 200 10.73 10.85 -5.89
CA GLU A 200 11.89 11.48 -6.51
C GLU A 200 13.15 10.59 -6.46
N LEU A 201 13.14 9.53 -5.64
CA LEU A 201 14.29 8.64 -5.48
C LEU A 201 14.30 7.55 -6.55
N GLN A 202 15.22 7.69 -7.51
CA GLN A 202 15.37 6.78 -8.64
C GLN A 202 16.77 6.17 -8.77
N THR A 203 17.74 6.68 -8.01
CA THR A 203 19.14 6.27 -8.14
C THR A 203 19.77 5.96 -6.78
N LEU A 204 20.78 5.08 -6.79
CA LEU A 204 21.58 4.78 -5.59
C LEU A 204 22.27 6.03 -5.04
N ASP A 205 22.76 6.91 -5.91
CA ASP A 205 23.39 8.16 -5.48
C ASP A 205 22.44 9.08 -4.70
N GLN A 206 21.17 9.13 -5.12
CA GLN A 206 20.14 9.88 -4.38
C GLN A 206 19.87 9.24 -3.01
N LEU A 207 19.84 7.91 -2.94
CA LEU A 207 19.68 7.18 -1.68
C LEU A 207 20.85 7.45 -0.72
N LEU A 208 22.09 7.38 -1.22
CA LEU A 208 23.29 7.64 -0.42
C LEU A 208 23.40 9.09 0.07
N LYS A 209 22.81 10.05 -0.65
CA LYS A 209 22.69 11.45 -0.18
C LYS A 209 21.76 11.61 1.01
N LYS A 210 20.75 10.72 1.17
CA LYS A 210 19.87 10.75 2.36
C LYS A 210 20.58 10.28 3.63
N SER A 211 21.49 9.32 3.49
CA SER A 211 22.35 8.87 4.60
C SER A 211 23.62 8.23 4.05
N THR A 212 24.75 8.81 4.39
CA THR A 212 26.08 8.28 4.01
C THR A 212 26.40 6.93 4.68
N LEU A 213 25.75 6.61 5.81
CA LEU A 213 25.89 5.32 6.48
C LEU A 213 25.52 4.14 5.57
N LEU A 214 24.60 4.36 4.63
CA LEU A 214 24.14 3.31 3.71
C LEU A 214 25.26 2.77 2.80
N ALA A 215 26.30 3.56 2.54
CA ALA A 215 27.45 3.13 1.72
C ALA A 215 28.18 1.91 2.31
N ASP A 216 28.09 1.70 3.63
CA ASP A 216 28.74 0.60 4.32
C ASP A 216 27.90 -0.70 4.36
N PHE A 217 26.64 -0.65 3.91
CA PHE A 217 25.76 -1.81 3.90
C PHE A 217 26.24 -2.86 2.90
N LYS A 218 26.12 -4.14 3.27
CA LYS A 218 26.45 -5.28 2.41
C LYS A 218 25.72 -5.22 1.07
N ALA A 219 24.40 -4.97 1.10
CA ALA A 219 23.60 -4.89 -0.11
C ALA A 219 24.08 -3.80 -1.08
N VAL A 220 24.53 -2.64 -0.56
CA VAL A 220 25.11 -1.57 -1.38
C VAL A 220 26.42 -2.01 -2.00
N LYS A 221 27.31 -2.58 -1.21
CA LYS A 221 28.63 -3.07 -1.67
C LYS A 221 28.53 -4.20 -2.71
N THR A 222 27.47 -4.98 -2.66
CA THR A 222 27.23 -6.11 -3.59
C THR A 222 26.28 -5.78 -4.74
N GLY A 223 25.76 -4.55 -4.83
CA GLY A 223 24.84 -4.11 -5.89
C GLY A 223 23.41 -4.69 -5.77
N ASN A 224 23.01 -5.15 -4.59
CA ASN A 224 21.69 -5.74 -4.34
C ASN A 224 20.72 -4.71 -3.69
N VAL A 225 20.61 -3.55 -4.30
CA VAL A 225 19.71 -2.46 -3.88
C VAL A 225 18.60 -2.27 -4.89
N TRP A 226 17.38 -2.25 -4.41
CA TRP A 226 16.16 -2.14 -5.22
C TRP A 226 15.26 -1.05 -4.65
N CYS A 227 14.33 -0.54 -5.44
CA CYS A 227 13.27 0.35 -4.96
C CYS A 227 11.90 -0.16 -5.43
N THR A 228 10.86 0.23 -4.70
CA THR A 228 9.48 0.11 -5.20
C THR A 228 9.19 1.23 -6.19
N GLU A 229 8.28 0.99 -7.13
CA GLU A 229 7.75 2.00 -8.05
C GLU A 229 6.63 2.81 -7.39
#